data_141f55a85608e70b6404d7a44518981d
#
_entry.id   141f55a85608e70b6404d7a44518981d
#
_cell.length_a   1.000
_cell.length_b   1.000
_cell.length_c   1.000
_cell.angle_alpha   90.00
_cell.angle_beta   90.00
_cell.angle_gamma   90.00
#
_symmetry.space_group_name_H-M   'P 1'
#
loop_
_entity.id
_entity.type
_entity.pdbx_description
1 polymer ?
#
loop_
_entity_poly.entity_id
_entity_poly.type
_entity_poly.pdbx_seq_one_letter_code
_entity_poly.pdbx_strand_id
1 'polypeptide(L)'
;MSRKQKGFTLIELLIVVAIIGILAAIAIPNLLTALQRSRQKRSMADMRTISTAWEARATDVNAYNAAGAVAGFPTIAINVTDLQKHLTPTYVKTFPGKDGWGNDFKMFADQAWGNGTAAQQYGVQSLGKDGKDDGGTAAGATTNFDCDILFTNGTFLKYPEGVQQQ
;
A
#
# COMPACT_ATOMS: atom_id res chain seq x y z
N MET A 1 -44.71 4.47 48.76
CA MET A 1 -44.64 5.63 47.83
C MET A 1 -44.27 5.13 46.45
N SER A 2 -45.19 5.08 45.50
CA SER A 2 -44.90 4.65 44.14
C SER A 2 -44.27 5.82 43.38
N ARG A 3 -43.00 5.67 42.95
CA ARG A 3 -42.33 6.64 42.05
C ARG A 3 -42.98 6.55 40.66
N LYS A 4 -43.66 7.61 40.26
CA LYS A 4 -44.14 7.73 38.85
C LYS A 4 -42.94 7.75 37.94
N GLN A 5 -42.76 6.69 37.12
CA GLN A 5 -41.77 6.68 36.07
C GLN A 5 -42.22 7.66 34.95
N LYS A 6 -41.40 8.65 34.68
CA LYS A 6 -41.61 9.55 33.52
C LYS A 6 -41.22 8.81 32.26
N GLY A 7 -42.15 8.58 31.37
CA GLY A 7 -41.90 8.01 30.05
C GLY A 7 -41.24 9.01 29.12
N PHE A 8 -40.51 8.49 28.13
CA PHE A 8 -39.86 9.28 27.10
C PHE A 8 -40.90 9.73 26.04
N THR A 9 -40.83 10.96 25.60
CA THR A 9 -41.78 11.47 24.60
C THR A 9 -41.27 11.08 23.18
N LEU A 10 -42.20 10.91 22.26
CA LEU A 10 -41.89 10.58 20.85
C LEU A 10 -41.05 11.68 20.20
N ILE A 11 -41.31 12.95 20.56
CA ILE A 11 -40.57 14.09 20.02
C ILE A 11 -39.11 14.16 20.53
N GLU A 12 -38.86 13.79 21.79
CA GLU A 12 -37.49 13.70 22.32
C GLU A 12 -36.65 12.67 21.57
N LEU A 13 -37.26 11.51 21.27
CA LEU A 13 -36.58 10.48 20.48
C LEU A 13 -36.33 10.95 19.04
N LEU A 14 -37.29 11.60 18.43
CA LEU A 14 -37.23 12.08 17.05
C LEU A 14 -36.12 13.13 16.86
N ILE A 15 -35.97 14.06 17.81
CA ILE A 15 -34.89 15.06 17.78
C ILE A 15 -33.52 14.41 17.91
N VAL A 16 -33.37 13.41 18.78
CA VAL A 16 -32.11 12.71 18.97
C VAL A 16 -31.67 11.99 17.72
N VAL A 17 -32.58 11.22 17.07
CA VAL A 17 -32.21 10.52 15.83
C VAL A 17 -31.92 11.48 14.68
N ALA A 18 -32.60 12.63 14.62
CA ALA A 18 -32.33 13.65 13.62
C ALA A 18 -30.91 14.25 13.79
N ILE A 19 -30.51 14.56 15.01
CA ILE A 19 -29.16 15.08 15.30
C ILE A 19 -28.09 14.03 14.97
N ILE A 20 -28.29 12.77 15.39
CA ILE A 20 -27.38 11.67 15.07
C ILE A 20 -27.25 11.49 13.56
N GLY A 21 -28.36 11.57 12.83
CA GLY A 21 -28.37 11.47 11.36
C GLY A 21 -27.52 12.55 10.69
N ILE A 22 -27.62 13.80 11.15
CA ILE A 22 -26.82 14.92 10.61
C ILE A 22 -25.34 14.72 10.91
N LEU A 23 -25.00 14.34 12.14
CA LEU A 23 -23.61 14.10 12.55
C LEU A 23 -23.01 12.92 11.77
N ALA A 24 -23.76 11.83 11.60
CA ALA A 24 -23.32 10.68 10.84
C ALA A 24 -23.08 11.00 9.36
N ALA A 25 -23.94 11.81 8.73
CA ALA A 25 -23.81 12.22 7.34
C ALA A 25 -22.48 12.94 7.06
N ILE A 26 -21.94 13.69 8.01
CA ILE A 26 -20.66 14.38 7.89
C ILE A 26 -19.49 13.47 8.29
N ALA A 27 -19.67 12.64 9.33
CA ALA A 27 -18.59 11.85 9.90
C ALA A 27 -18.22 10.64 9.05
N ILE A 28 -19.19 9.95 8.44
CA ILE A 28 -18.95 8.70 7.69
C ILE A 28 -18.02 8.91 6.50
N PRO A 29 -18.23 9.86 5.55
CA PRO A 29 -17.34 10.05 4.42
C PRO A 29 -15.91 10.44 4.85
N ASN A 30 -15.77 11.27 5.87
CA ASN A 30 -14.47 11.65 6.40
C ASN A 30 -13.71 10.45 7.02
N LEU A 31 -14.43 9.58 7.73
CA LEU A 31 -13.86 8.36 8.29
C LEU A 31 -13.39 7.41 7.19
N LEU A 32 -14.20 7.21 6.14
CA LEU A 32 -13.83 6.36 5.01
C LEU A 32 -12.57 6.85 4.31
N THR A 33 -12.46 8.15 4.06
CA THR A 33 -11.26 8.76 3.47
C THR A 33 -10.03 8.57 4.38
N ALA A 34 -10.19 8.75 5.70
CA ALA A 34 -9.10 8.53 6.65
C ALA A 34 -8.63 7.06 6.67
N LEU A 35 -9.55 6.11 6.57
CA LEU A 35 -9.24 4.69 6.46
C LEU A 35 -8.48 4.37 5.17
N GLN A 36 -8.87 4.93 4.02
CA GLN A 36 -8.14 4.74 2.75
C GLN A 36 -6.72 5.29 2.84
N ARG A 37 -6.54 6.48 3.40
CA ARG A 37 -5.21 7.06 3.64
C ARG A 37 -4.34 6.20 4.56
N SER A 38 -4.91 5.60 5.59
CA SER A 38 -4.21 4.69 6.50
C SER A 38 -3.72 3.45 5.75
N ARG A 39 -4.58 2.83 4.93
CA ARG A 39 -4.23 1.68 4.10
C ARG A 39 -3.13 2.01 3.10
N GLN A 40 -3.21 3.17 2.44
CA GLN A 40 -2.21 3.65 1.50
C GLN A 40 -0.83 3.83 2.16
N LYS A 41 -0.79 4.47 3.33
CA LYS A 41 0.44 4.64 4.11
C LYS A 41 1.03 3.31 4.56
N ARG A 42 0.18 2.34 4.94
CA ARG A 42 0.63 0.99 5.26
C ARG A 42 1.26 0.32 4.05
N SER A 43 0.63 0.36 2.87
CA SER A 43 1.21 -0.19 1.64
C SER A 43 2.59 0.39 1.37
N MET A 44 2.76 1.71 1.48
CA MET A 44 4.05 2.36 1.27
C MET A 44 5.12 1.95 2.30
N ALA A 45 4.73 1.75 3.56
CA ALA A 45 5.64 1.26 4.60
C ALA A 45 6.07 -0.19 4.35
N ASP A 46 5.13 -1.04 3.95
CA ASP A 46 5.38 -2.44 3.62
C ASP A 46 6.30 -2.56 2.39
N MET A 47 6.08 -1.74 1.34
CA MET A 47 6.96 -1.66 0.16
C MET A 47 8.39 -1.28 0.54
N ARG A 48 8.59 -0.30 1.43
CA ARG A 48 9.92 0.06 1.95
C ARG A 48 10.56 -1.09 2.72
N THR A 49 9.79 -1.81 3.53
CA THR A 49 10.30 -2.97 4.28
C THR A 49 10.79 -4.06 3.36
N ILE A 50 10.03 -4.41 2.31
CA ILE A 50 10.43 -5.37 1.29
C ILE A 50 11.71 -4.91 0.59
N SER A 51 11.74 -3.66 0.18
CA SER A 51 12.85 -3.06 -0.56
C SER A 51 14.15 -3.06 0.25
N THR A 52 14.09 -2.65 1.53
CA THR A 52 15.26 -2.67 2.42
C THR A 52 15.79 -4.09 2.63
N ALA A 53 14.91 -5.07 2.80
CA ALA A 53 15.30 -6.47 2.93
C ALA A 53 15.92 -7.01 1.64
N TRP A 54 15.40 -6.62 0.49
CA TRP A 54 15.92 -7.01 -0.82
C TRP A 54 17.30 -6.40 -1.07
N GLU A 55 17.49 -5.12 -0.78
CA GLU A 55 18.78 -4.44 -0.89
C GLU A 55 19.84 -5.04 0.06
N ALA A 56 19.46 -5.34 1.30
CA ALA A 56 20.36 -5.99 2.25
C ALA A 56 20.83 -7.36 1.72
N ARG A 57 19.91 -8.17 1.20
CA ARG A 57 20.27 -9.44 0.56
C ARG A 57 21.16 -9.22 -0.66
N ALA A 58 20.83 -8.26 -1.50
CA ALA A 58 21.60 -7.96 -2.72
C ALA A 58 23.05 -7.59 -2.39
N THR A 59 23.26 -6.86 -1.32
CA THR A 59 24.60 -6.51 -0.81
C THR A 59 25.37 -7.76 -0.37
N ASP A 60 24.72 -8.67 0.36
CA ASP A 60 25.36 -9.89 0.88
C ASP A 60 25.76 -10.88 -0.23
N VAL A 61 24.89 -11.03 -1.24
CA VAL A 61 25.13 -11.98 -2.33
C VAL A 61 25.84 -11.35 -3.54
N ASN A 62 26.13 -10.04 -3.49
CA ASN A 62 26.72 -9.25 -4.58
C ASN A 62 26.00 -9.46 -5.94
N ALA A 63 24.70 -9.68 -5.89
CA ALA A 63 23.87 -9.99 -7.07
C ALA A 63 22.94 -8.85 -7.48
N TYR A 64 23.00 -7.75 -6.74
CA TYR A 64 22.26 -6.53 -7.01
C TYR A 64 23.19 -5.35 -6.81
N ASN A 65 23.40 -4.55 -7.84
CA ASN A 65 24.21 -3.35 -7.76
C ASN A 65 23.30 -2.12 -7.86
N ALA A 66 22.88 -1.58 -6.72
CA ALA A 66 22.02 -0.40 -6.62
C ALA A 66 22.70 0.91 -7.11
N ALA A 67 23.98 0.86 -7.44
CA ALA A 67 24.77 2.06 -7.78
C ALA A 67 24.52 2.59 -9.21
N GLY A 68 23.76 1.89 -10.03
CA GLY A 68 23.38 2.34 -11.38
C GLY A 68 22.01 2.99 -11.35
N ALA A 69 21.93 4.32 -11.40
CA ALA A 69 20.68 5.03 -11.63
C ALA A 69 20.20 4.79 -13.08
N VAL A 70 19.61 3.64 -13.34
CA VAL A 70 18.88 3.43 -14.59
C VAL A 70 17.47 3.98 -14.40
N ALA A 71 17.07 4.88 -15.30
CA ALA A 71 15.75 5.50 -15.23
C ALA A 71 14.65 4.50 -15.63
N GLY A 72 13.58 4.46 -14.84
CA GLY A 72 12.39 3.69 -15.16
C GLY A 72 12.04 2.60 -14.14
N PHE A 73 10.94 1.93 -14.39
CA PHE A 73 10.47 0.81 -13.59
C PHE A 73 10.78 -0.52 -14.33
N PRO A 74 11.39 -1.51 -13.66
CA PRO A 74 11.71 -2.78 -14.28
C PRO A 74 10.45 -3.57 -14.67
N THR A 75 10.51 -4.34 -15.73
CA THR A 75 9.33 -4.98 -16.33
C THR A 75 9.28 -6.51 -16.19
N ILE A 76 10.36 -7.16 -15.76
CA ILE A 76 10.39 -8.61 -15.61
C ILE A 76 9.79 -8.98 -14.26
N ALA A 77 8.65 -9.65 -14.28
CA ALA A 77 7.96 -10.11 -13.07
C ALA A 77 8.78 -11.19 -12.33
N ILE A 78 8.92 -11.01 -11.02
CA ILE A 78 9.56 -11.98 -10.12
C ILE A 78 8.47 -12.68 -9.31
N ASN A 79 8.63 -13.99 -9.14
CA ASN A 79 7.73 -14.75 -8.30
C ASN A 79 7.92 -14.33 -6.82
N VAL A 80 6.86 -13.80 -6.23
CA VAL A 80 6.85 -13.31 -4.84
C VAL A 80 7.24 -14.42 -3.85
N THR A 81 6.79 -15.65 -4.10
CA THR A 81 7.09 -16.81 -3.23
C THR A 81 8.58 -17.13 -3.22
N ASP A 82 9.25 -17.02 -4.37
CA ASP A 82 10.69 -17.28 -4.45
C ASP A 82 11.48 -16.18 -3.79
N LEU A 83 11.12 -14.92 -4.02
CA LEU A 83 11.73 -13.79 -3.32
C LEU A 83 11.55 -13.91 -1.80
N GLN A 84 10.35 -14.25 -1.33
CA GLN A 84 10.07 -14.45 0.09
C GLN A 84 10.98 -15.50 0.74
N LYS A 85 11.20 -16.64 0.10
CA LYS A 85 12.09 -17.70 0.62
C LYS A 85 13.52 -17.21 0.86
N HIS A 86 13.98 -16.29 0.02
CA HIS A 86 15.32 -15.74 0.11
C HIS A 86 15.44 -14.57 1.08
N LEU A 87 14.36 -13.86 1.37
CA LEU A 87 14.36 -12.75 2.30
C LEU A 87 14.02 -13.17 3.74
N THR A 88 13.19 -14.19 3.90
CA THR A 88 12.72 -14.65 5.22
C THR A 88 13.51 -15.89 5.65
N PRO A 89 13.93 -16.00 6.92
CA PRO A 89 13.79 -15.03 8.02
C PRO A 89 14.99 -14.08 8.15
N THR A 90 16.01 -14.17 7.29
CA THR A 90 17.32 -13.55 7.48
C THR A 90 17.27 -12.02 7.42
N TYR A 91 16.62 -11.47 6.39
CA TYR A 91 16.58 -10.01 6.16
C TYR A 91 15.27 -9.37 6.65
N VAL A 92 14.21 -10.15 6.67
CA VAL A 92 12.92 -9.73 7.22
C VAL A 92 12.27 -10.88 7.96
N LYS A 93 11.80 -10.63 9.18
CA LYS A 93 11.16 -11.67 10.01
C LYS A 93 9.82 -12.13 9.42
N THR A 94 9.02 -11.18 8.94
CA THR A 94 7.72 -11.45 8.32
C THR A 94 7.63 -10.67 7.03
N PHE A 95 7.47 -11.39 5.92
CA PHE A 95 7.33 -10.78 4.60
C PHE A 95 5.92 -10.23 4.41
N PRO A 96 5.73 -8.92 4.17
CA PRO A 96 4.43 -8.34 3.91
C PRO A 96 4.04 -8.60 2.45
N GLY A 97 3.35 -9.71 2.17
CA GLY A 97 2.98 -10.11 0.81
C GLY A 97 1.79 -9.34 0.24
N LYS A 98 1.02 -8.64 1.09
CA LYS A 98 -0.20 -7.94 0.70
C LYS A 98 -0.16 -6.47 1.10
N ASP A 99 -0.74 -5.64 0.25
CA ASP A 99 -0.90 -4.22 0.49
C ASP A 99 -1.99 -3.90 1.54
N GLY A 100 -2.21 -2.64 1.83
CA GLY A 100 -3.19 -2.18 2.82
C GLY A 100 -4.65 -2.47 2.44
N TRP A 101 -4.93 -2.78 1.18
CA TRP A 101 -6.26 -3.19 0.69
C TRP A 101 -6.43 -4.70 0.59
N GLY A 102 -5.34 -5.48 0.76
CA GLY A 102 -5.35 -6.93 0.72
C GLY A 102 -4.96 -7.52 -0.63
N ASN A 103 -4.55 -6.69 -1.60
CA ASN A 103 -4.04 -7.12 -2.89
C ASN A 103 -2.59 -7.61 -2.75
N ASP A 104 -2.19 -8.60 -3.54
CA ASP A 104 -0.81 -9.07 -3.53
C ASP A 104 0.12 -8.03 -4.17
N PHE A 105 1.26 -7.75 -3.54
CA PHE A 105 2.31 -6.96 -4.17
C PHE A 105 2.87 -7.67 -5.37
N LYS A 106 3.15 -6.92 -6.43
CA LYS A 106 3.91 -7.41 -7.58
C LYS A 106 5.37 -6.99 -7.48
N MET A 107 6.26 -7.90 -7.80
CA MET A 107 7.70 -7.71 -7.74
C MET A 107 8.29 -7.79 -9.15
N PHE A 108 9.23 -6.92 -9.43
CA PHE A 108 9.85 -6.80 -10.73
C PHE A 108 11.37 -6.64 -10.60
N ALA A 109 12.10 -7.09 -11.62
CA ALA A 109 13.52 -6.83 -11.78
C ALA A 109 13.85 -6.61 -13.26
N ASP A 110 15.04 -6.15 -13.55
CA ASP A 110 15.56 -6.04 -14.93
C ASP A 110 16.14 -7.35 -15.43
N GLN A 111 16.33 -8.35 -14.56
CA GLN A 111 16.78 -9.69 -14.90
C GLN A 111 15.87 -10.75 -14.30
N ALA A 112 15.69 -11.85 -15.04
CA ALA A 112 14.91 -12.98 -14.54
C ALA A 112 15.64 -13.66 -13.37
N TRP A 113 14.89 -14.12 -12.38
CA TRP A 113 15.43 -14.80 -11.22
C TRP A 113 16.13 -16.09 -11.62
N GLY A 114 17.39 -16.24 -11.21
CA GLY A 114 18.18 -17.46 -11.46
C GLY A 114 18.83 -17.57 -12.84
N ASN A 115 18.82 -16.52 -13.68
CA ASN A 115 19.47 -16.54 -15.00
C ASN A 115 21.01 -16.38 -14.96
N GLY A 116 21.60 -16.25 -13.78
CA GLY A 116 23.05 -16.06 -13.60
C GLY A 116 23.55 -14.64 -13.83
N THR A 117 22.70 -13.72 -14.30
CA THR A 117 23.03 -12.30 -14.45
C THR A 117 22.49 -11.53 -13.27
N ALA A 118 23.33 -10.69 -12.65
CA ALA A 118 22.92 -9.87 -11.53
C ALA A 118 21.94 -8.78 -11.98
N ALA A 119 20.78 -8.71 -11.34
CA ALA A 119 19.83 -7.62 -11.53
C ALA A 119 20.41 -6.31 -10.99
N GLN A 120 20.23 -5.23 -11.73
CA GLN A 120 20.66 -3.88 -11.33
C GLN A 120 19.50 -3.00 -10.86
N GLN A 121 18.29 -3.45 -11.12
CA GLN A 121 17.08 -2.75 -10.72
C GLN A 121 16.09 -3.73 -10.11
N TYR A 122 15.33 -3.24 -9.16
CA TYR A 122 14.15 -3.93 -8.64
C TYR A 122 12.99 -2.96 -8.54
N GLY A 123 11.78 -3.50 -8.57
CA GLY A 123 10.56 -2.74 -8.40
C GLY A 123 9.54 -3.48 -7.57
N VAL A 124 8.80 -2.74 -6.78
CA VAL A 124 7.66 -3.21 -6.00
C VAL A 124 6.46 -2.38 -6.41
N GLN A 125 5.35 -3.03 -6.75
CA GLN A 125 4.10 -2.40 -7.16
C GLN A 125 2.98 -2.81 -6.21
N SER A 126 2.21 -1.83 -5.73
CA SER A 126 0.89 -2.02 -5.13
C SER A 126 -0.16 -1.60 -6.14
N LEU A 127 -1.20 -2.41 -6.31
CA LEU A 127 -2.27 -2.20 -7.29
C LEU A 127 -3.35 -1.22 -6.81
N GLY A 128 -3.09 -0.49 -5.72
CA GLY A 128 -4.08 0.44 -5.19
C GLY A 128 -5.34 -0.23 -4.66
N LYS A 129 -6.38 0.56 -4.47
CA LYS A 129 -7.67 0.13 -3.89
C LYS A 129 -8.44 -0.82 -4.81
N ASP A 130 -8.41 -0.59 -6.11
CA ASP A 130 -9.20 -1.38 -7.08
C ASP A 130 -8.56 -2.71 -7.46
N GLY A 131 -7.28 -2.94 -7.08
CA GLY A 131 -6.54 -4.17 -7.34
C GLY A 131 -6.23 -4.43 -8.81
N LYS A 132 -6.29 -3.41 -9.66
CA LYS A 132 -6.02 -3.50 -11.09
C LYS A 132 -4.70 -2.82 -11.42
N ASP A 133 -4.01 -3.35 -12.42
CA ASP A 133 -2.80 -2.78 -12.94
C ASP A 133 -3.15 -1.64 -13.91
N ASP A 134 -2.76 -0.44 -13.58
CA ASP A 134 -2.95 0.75 -14.45
C ASP A 134 -2.10 0.70 -15.73
N GLY A 135 -1.19 -0.28 -15.84
CA GLY A 135 -0.31 -0.47 -16.99
C GLY A 135 0.71 0.63 -17.19
N GLY A 136 0.77 1.62 -16.30
CA GLY A 136 1.62 2.79 -16.43
C GLY A 136 2.83 2.74 -15.50
N THR A 137 4.04 2.73 -16.09
CA THR A 137 5.32 2.86 -15.35
C THR A 137 5.80 4.32 -15.27
N ALA A 138 4.96 5.27 -15.66
CA ALA A 138 5.31 6.69 -15.63
C ALA A 138 5.48 7.19 -14.20
N ALA A 139 6.54 7.96 -13.97
CA ALA A 139 6.78 8.62 -12.71
C ALA A 139 5.78 9.76 -12.48
N GLY A 140 5.39 9.96 -11.23
CA GLY A 140 4.57 11.11 -10.86
C GLY A 140 3.71 10.93 -9.62
N ALA A 141 3.10 12.03 -9.25
CA ALA A 141 2.16 12.07 -8.15
C ALA A 141 0.77 11.58 -8.58
N THR A 142 0.06 10.91 -7.68
CA THR A 142 -1.31 10.48 -7.88
C THR A 142 -2.22 11.05 -6.81
N THR A 143 -3.47 11.36 -7.18
CA THR A 143 -4.49 11.90 -6.26
C THR A 143 -5.67 10.95 -6.06
N ASN A 144 -5.61 9.75 -6.62
CA ASN A 144 -6.65 8.73 -6.51
C ASN A 144 -6.12 7.49 -5.77
N PHE A 145 -6.95 6.93 -4.88
CA PHE A 145 -6.63 5.70 -4.15
C PHE A 145 -6.59 4.44 -5.04
N ASP A 146 -7.22 4.47 -6.21
CA ASP A 146 -7.22 3.36 -7.16
C ASP A 146 -5.90 3.26 -7.93
N CYS A 147 -5.13 4.36 -8.00
CA CYS A 147 -3.86 4.37 -8.72
C CYS A 147 -2.79 3.49 -8.07
N ASP A 148 -2.00 2.83 -8.92
CA ASP A 148 -0.84 2.06 -8.50
C ASP A 148 0.20 2.91 -7.77
N ILE A 149 0.88 2.29 -6.81
CA ILE A 149 2.06 2.84 -6.15
C ILE A 149 3.27 2.05 -6.64
N LEU A 150 4.27 2.74 -7.17
CA LEU A 150 5.50 2.13 -7.68
C LEU A 150 6.69 2.57 -6.85
N PHE A 151 7.47 1.60 -6.38
CA PHE A 151 8.72 1.82 -5.66
C PHE A 151 9.85 1.10 -6.39
N THR A 152 10.96 1.78 -6.64
CA THR A 152 12.12 1.22 -7.33
C THR A 152 13.40 1.83 -6.80
N ASN A 153 14.44 1.03 -6.66
CA ASN A 153 15.80 1.46 -6.33
C ASN A 153 15.86 2.47 -5.15
N GLY A 154 15.11 2.20 -4.07
CA GLY A 154 15.10 3.03 -2.86
C GLY A 154 14.14 4.23 -2.89
N THR A 155 13.44 4.51 -4.00
CA THR A 155 12.56 5.67 -4.14
C THR A 155 11.18 5.31 -4.68
N PHE A 156 10.18 6.14 -4.33
CA PHE A 156 8.86 6.03 -4.97
C PHE A 156 8.89 6.71 -6.34
N LEU A 157 8.57 5.93 -7.36
CA LEU A 157 8.44 6.42 -8.74
C LEU A 157 7.04 7.02 -8.98
N LYS A 158 6.00 6.28 -8.54
CA LYS A 158 4.60 6.72 -8.58
C LYS A 158 4.07 6.70 -7.14
N TYR A 159 3.62 7.84 -6.65
CA TYR A 159 3.31 8.02 -5.23
C TYR A 159 2.09 8.90 -5.00
N PRO A 160 1.35 8.69 -3.90
CA PRO A 160 0.22 9.53 -3.55
C PRO A 160 0.67 10.91 -3.07
N GLU A 161 0.10 11.96 -3.61
CA GLU A 161 0.34 13.35 -3.22
C GLU A 161 -0.97 14.13 -3.09
N GLY A 162 -0.97 15.11 -2.19
CA GLY A 162 -2.11 16.00 -2.00
C GLY A 162 -3.36 15.33 -1.43
N VAL A 163 -4.51 15.86 -1.80
CA VAL A 163 -5.81 15.32 -1.37
C VAL A 163 -6.22 14.20 -2.31
N GLN A 164 -6.26 12.98 -1.76
CA GLN A 164 -6.68 11.80 -2.52
C GLN A 164 -8.20 11.81 -2.74
N GLN A 165 -8.61 11.50 -3.96
CA GLN A 165 -10.01 11.34 -4.37
C GLN A 165 -10.43 9.86 -4.30
N GLN A 166 -11.72 9.65 -4.10
CA GLN A 166 -12.32 8.30 -4.06
C GLN A 166 -12.78 7.88 -5.45
#